data_0e31bdb79baaa28ddb4cb962902c1bbb
#
_entry.id   0e31bdb79baaa28ddb4cb962902c1bbb
#
_cell.length_a   1.000
_cell.length_b   1.000
_cell.length_c   1.000
_cell.angle_alpha   90.00
_cell.angle_beta   90.00
_cell.angle_gamma   90.00
#
_symmetry.space_group_name_H-M   'P 1'
#
loop_
_entity.id
_entity.type
_entity.pdbx_description
1 polymer ?
#
loop_
_entity_poly.entity_id
_entity_poly.type
_entity_poly.pdbx_seq_one_letter_code
_entity_poly.pdbx_strand_id
1 'polypeptide(L)'
;MRAFLLLVGVLTAPAATLAAQDASPYVPLTHWATPYIEHLISAGVIADPTPLTRPLKRRDVVAALAGIDTTVVHPRTRTLLRRLLREFRPAVQAPRYRVEQSLGAAAATDALRDPLELDRGLPPRRIDRRAFGSVGLNAELSFGPVVAVSHPVVDTRIKFDPDWYGTSDNSTRFAEAYVNGQWRYGELCFGILDRNWGPSVVQGVLLSANPYSMDHVALTVGTPRVQLQAMATQLDTRFDTAAAPVNRYMEQHRIWMHLPGRWALTLWEGGVWSGVGRQAEPWYLNLATLTYFRAGNTGTNVNSFWGMDFERRARATLFGQFMLDDIQVTRNAPPDLKPVSYAFTVGAKGGVRRGSASWTAFYTQVATLAYRNEDNLQVPLYHGLGTGRNFDDYDQATAKLAVLVGPGLLAGPEVTVLRQGAGDPRLPHPLVPQYPATPVVLSGIVQRIVRLALDATWQAGGLNVTANGGVHLIHNAAHTAGASKTEWVGAIAATYRLHHESALP
;
A
#
# COMPACT_ATOMS: atom_id res chain seq x y z
N MET A 1 -2.02 -13.01 30.49
CA MET A 1 -0.72 -12.68 31.09
C MET A 1 0.38 -13.74 30.90
N ARG A 2 0.11 -15.03 30.66
CA ARG A 2 1.18 -16.07 30.47
C ARG A 2 1.75 -16.13 29.04
N ALA A 3 1.06 -15.63 28.02
CA ALA A 3 1.56 -15.62 26.63
C ALA A 3 2.57 -14.49 26.35
N PHE A 4 2.58 -13.43 27.17
CA PHE A 4 3.50 -12.29 27.00
C PHE A 4 4.94 -12.59 27.46
N LEU A 5 5.11 -13.57 28.35
CA LEU A 5 6.43 -13.96 28.88
C LEU A 5 7.25 -14.85 27.94
N LEU A 6 6.62 -15.48 26.94
CA LEU A 6 7.34 -16.30 25.95
C LEU A 6 8.02 -15.46 24.86
N LEU A 7 7.51 -14.28 24.57
CA LEU A 7 8.11 -13.39 23.55
C LEU A 7 9.39 -12.69 24.06
N VAL A 8 9.50 -12.47 25.38
CA VAL A 8 10.70 -11.86 26.01
C VAL A 8 11.85 -12.88 26.13
N GLY A 9 11.54 -14.17 26.22
CA GLY A 9 12.56 -15.23 26.35
C GLY A 9 13.37 -15.48 25.06
N VAL A 10 12.86 -15.12 23.88
CA VAL A 10 13.59 -15.28 22.61
C VAL A 10 14.63 -14.17 22.40
N LEU A 11 14.51 -13.05 23.10
CA LEU A 11 15.45 -11.92 23.01
C LEU A 11 16.71 -12.10 23.87
N THR A 12 16.77 -13.13 24.73
CA THR A 12 17.92 -13.39 25.62
C THR A 12 18.76 -14.60 25.21
N ALA A 13 18.57 -15.15 24.01
CA ALA A 13 19.50 -16.16 23.48
C ALA A 13 20.89 -15.52 23.33
N PRO A 14 21.98 -16.20 23.80
CA PRO A 14 23.32 -15.64 23.71
C PRO A 14 23.62 -15.31 22.26
N ALA A 15 23.95 -14.04 22.00
CA ALA A 15 24.39 -13.53 20.72
C ALA A 15 25.66 -14.26 20.30
N ALA A 16 25.52 -15.46 19.73
CA ALA A 16 26.55 -15.97 18.85
C ALA A 16 26.75 -14.90 17.80
N THR A 17 27.99 -14.47 17.60
CA THR A 17 28.45 -13.41 16.70
C THR A 17 28.04 -13.68 15.24
N LEU A 18 26.75 -13.65 14.96
CA LEU A 18 26.21 -13.32 13.65
C LEU A 18 26.68 -11.89 13.42
N ALA A 19 27.51 -11.67 12.41
CA ALA A 19 27.92 -10.31 12.01
C ALA A 19 26.67 -9.45 11.97
N ALA A 20 26.46 -8.66 13.03
CA ALA A 20 25.23 -7.93 13.25
C ALA A 20 25.20 -6.83 12.20
N GLN A 21 24.39 -7.02 11.19
CA GLN A 21 24.11 -6.01 10.20
C GLN A 21 23.29 -4.93 10.90
N ASP A 22 23.75 -3.69 10.89
CA ASP A 22 22.97 -2.59 11.44
C ASP A 22 21.59 -2.55 10.82
N ALA A 23 20.56 -2.47 11.65
CA ALA A 23 19.18 -2.34 11.19
C ALA A 23 18.99 -1.00 10.44
N SER A 24 18.09 -1.00 9.49
CA SER A 24 17.77 0.18 8.69
C SER A 24 16.27 0.45 8.72
N PRO A 25 15.84 1.69 9.02
CA PRO A 25 14.44 2.06 8.97
C PRO A 25 13.90 1.96 7.54
N TYR A 26 12.58 1.81 7.43
CA TYR A 26 11.88 1.95 6.18
C TYR A 26 11.77 3.41 5.73
N VAL A 27 11.66 3.63 4.43
CA VAL A 27 11.32 4.93 3.85
C VAL A 27 9.81 4.99 3.72
N PRO A 28 9.12 5.86 4.46
CA PRO A 28 7.66 5.97 4.42
C PRO A 28 7.14 6.14 2.99
N LEU A 29 5.99 5.59 2.66
CA LEU A 29 5.36 5.78 1.35
C LEU A 29 5.04 7.26 1.09
N THR A 30 4.74 8.01 2.16
CA THR A 30 4.49 9.45 2.14
C THR A 30 5.77 10.32 2.22
N HIS A 31 6.96 9.70 2.25
CA HIS A 31 8.22 10.47 2.30
C HIS A 31 8.40 11.29 1.01
N TRP A 32 8.88 12.53 1.14
CA TRP A 32 9.07 13.44 0.02
C TRP A 32 9.91 12.87 -1.13
N ALA A 33 10.84 11.97 -0.83
CA ALA A 33 11.74 11.37 -1.80
C ALA A 33 11.09 10.21 -2.58
N THR A 34 9.99 9.63 -2.07
CA THR A 34 9.34 8.46 -2.68
C THR A 34 8.95 8.68 -4.14
N PRO A 35 8.30 9.79 -4.55
CA PRO A 35 7.98 10.01 -5.95
C PRO A 35 9.21 10.07 -6.87
N TYR A 36 10.32 10.61 -6.37
CA TYR A 36 11.57 10.67 -7.14
C TYR A 36 12.25 9.31 -7.25
N ILE A 37 12.23 8.51 -6.18
CA ILE A 37 12.76 7.13 -6.20
C ILE A 37 11.97 6.29 -7.19
N GLU A 38 10.63 6.33 -7.13
CA GLU A 38 9.76 5.59 -8.05
C GLU A 38 9.94 6.06 -9.50
N HIS A 39 10.14 7.37 -9.72
CA HIS A 39 10.50 7.90 -11.03
C HIS A 39 11.82 7.29 -11.54
N LEU A 40 12.88 7.25 -10.70
CA LEU A 40 14.18 6.68 -11.09
C LEU A 40 14.11 5.18 -11.35
N ILE A 41 13.32 4.44 -10.57
CA ILE A 41 13.05 3.01 -10.78
C ILE A 41 12.30 2.82 -12.11
N SER A 42 11.20 3.55 -12.32
CA SER A 42 10.39 3.47 -13.55
C SER A 42 11.19 3.88 -14.79
N ALA A 43 12.04 4.90 -14.67
CA ALA A 43 12.94 5.33 -15.72
C ALA A 43 14.09 4.32 -15.99
N GLY A 44 14.24 3.30 -15.16
CA GLY A 44 15.31 2.31 -15.27
C GLY A 44 16.70 2.83 -14.92
N VAL A 45 16.77 4.00 -14.26
CA VAL A 45 18.04 4.60 -13.78
C VAL A 45 18.59 3.80 -12.62
N ILE A 46 17.75 3.40 -11.67
CA ILE A 46 18.09 2.48 -10.59
C ILE A 46 17.35 1.17 -10.74
N ALA A 47 17.96 0.09 -10.28
CA ALA A 47 17.24 -1.16 -10.09
C ALA A 47 16.33 -1.03 -8.87
N ASP A 48 15.14 -1.59 -8.94
CA ASP A 48 14.30 -1.73 -7.76
C ASP A 48 14.97 -2.72 -6.80
N PRO A 49 15.32 -2.30 -5.56
CA PRO A 49 16.01 -3.22 -4.62
C PRO A 49 15.08 -4.34 -4.12
N THR A 50 13.78 -4.08 -4.03
CA THR A 50 12.77 -5.03 -3.58
C THR A 50 11.51 -4.93 -4.46
N PRO A 51 11.58 -5.43 -5.72
CA PRO A 51 10.43 -5.42 -6.59
C PRO A 51 9.21 -6.06 -5.93
N LEU A 52 8.01 -5.55 -6.24
CA LEU A 52 6.75 -6.07 -5.71
C LEU A 52 6.58 -5.88 -4.18
N THR A 53 7.40 -5.04 -3.55
CA THR A 53 7.35 -4.80 -2.10
C THR A 53 7.64 -3.35 -1.77
N ARG A 54 6.74 -2.71 -1.04
CA ARG A 54 6.95 -1.40 -0.41
C ARG A 54 6.54 -1.46 1.07
N PRO A 55 7.15 -0.63 1.91
CA PRO A 55 8.17 0.39 1.65
C PRO A 55 9.58 -0.20 1.46
N LEU A 56 10.50 0.62 0.91
CA LEU A 56 11.92 0.30 0.78
C LEU A 56 12.66 0.59 2.09
N LYS A 57 13.72 -0.16 2.37
CA LYS A 57 14.65 0.20 3.47
C LYS A 57 15.60 1.31 3.02
N ARG A 58 15.91 2.22 3.93
CA ARG A 58 16.83 3.34 3.66
C ARG A 58 18.19 2.87 3.12
N ARG A 59 18.78 1.81 3.69
CA ARG A 59 20.06 1.23 3.22
C ARG A 59 19.99 0.71 1.79
N ASP A 60 18.86 0.10 1.41
CA ASP A 60 18.70 -0.49 0.08
C ASP A 60 18.56 0.62 -0.99
N VAL A 61 17.91 1.72 -0.63
CA VAL A 61 17.86 2.94 -1.45
C VAL A 61 19.25 3.52 -1.63
N VAL A 62 20.06 3.65 -0.55
CA VAL A 62 21.44 4.14 -0.62
C VAL A 62 22.28 3.25 -1.54
N ALA A 63 22.20 1.93 -1.39
CA ALA A 63 22.95 0.99 -2.23
C ALA A 63 22.54 1.12 -3.72
N ALA A 64 21.25 1.21 -4.02
CA ALA A 64 20.76 1.39 -5.38
C ALA A 64 21.22 2.71 -6.01
N LEU A 65 21.23 3.81 -5.24
CA LEU A 65 21.66 5.12 -5.71
C LEU A 65 23.19 5.21 -5.88
N ALA A 66 23.97 4.56 -5.00
CA ALA A 66 25.43 4.60 -5.03
C ALA A 66 26.03 3.79 -6.20
N GLY A 67 25.30 2.78 -6.69
CA GLY A 67 25.73 1.94 -7.82
C GLY A 67 25.56 2.55 -9.21
N ILE A 68 25.13 3.83 -9.32
CA ILE A 68 24.82 4.45 -10.62
C ILE A 68 26.04 5.11 -11.23
N ASP A 69 26.31 4.82 -12.52
CA ASP A 69 27.19 5.63 -13.33
C ASP A 69 26.52 6.98 -13.67
N THR A 70 26.95 8.02 -12.96
CA THR A 70 26.39 9.37 -13.12
C THR A 70 26.81 10.06 -14.43
N THR A 71 27.73 9.49 -15.21
CA THR A 71 28.20 10.07 -16.48
C THR A 71 27.17 9.89 -17.59
N VAL A 72 26.41 8.78 -17.56
CA VAL A 72 25.46 8.40 -18.60
C VAL A 72 24.05 8.94 -18.38
N VAL A 73 23.75 9.53 -17.20
CA VAL A 73 22.42 10.05 -16.89
C VAL A 73 22.29 11.54 -17.27
N HIS A 74 21.04 11.98 -17.48
CA HIS A 74 20.73 13.37 -17.74
C HIS A 74 21.23 14.30 -16.61
N PRO A 75 21.71 15.53 -16.86
CA PRO A 75 22.22 16.44 -15.82
C PRO A 75 21.24 16.70 -14.66
N ARG A 76 19.95 16.85 -14.95
CA ARG A 76 18.90 17.01 -13.93
C ARG A 76 18.79 15.78 -13.02
N THR A 77 18.84 14.59 -13.63
CA THR A 77 18.84 13.31 -12.92
C THR A 77 20.06 13.20 -12.01
N ARG A 78 21.24 13.61 -12.46
CA ARG A 78 22.48 13.63 -11.66
C ARG A 78 22.33 14.53 -10.42
N THR A 79 21.71 15.69 -10.56
CA THR A 79 21.44 16.60 -9.45
C THR A 79 20.49 15.97 -8.44
N LEU A 80 19.43 15.32 -8.92
CA LEU A 80 18.49 14.58 -8.07
C LEU A 80 19.18 13.45 -7.31
N LEU A 81 20.01 12.62 -7.97
CA LEU A 81 20.75 11.53 -7.33
C LEU A 81 21.62 12.01 -6.16
N ARG A 82 22.36 13.12 -6.35
CA ARG A 82 23.18 13.70 -5.27
C ARG A 82 22.34 14.16 -4.08
N ARG A 83 21.12 14.68 -4.34
CA ARG A 83 20.19 15.12 -3.31
C ARG A 83 19.64 13.94 -2.52
N LEU A 84 19.18 12.88 -3.21
CA LEU A 84 18.69 11.67 -2.57
C LEU A 84 19.79 10.95 -1.76
N LEU A 85 21.01 10.88 -2.27
CA LEU A 85 22.15 10.34 -1.51
C LEU A 85 22.42 11.12 -0.22
N ARG A 86 22.30 12.45 -0.24
CA ARG A 86 22.46 13.27 0.99
C ARG A 86 21.33 13.03 1.99
N GLU A 87 20.12 12.80 1.53
CA GLU A 87 18.98 12.50 2.39
C GLU A 87 19.12 11.16 3.10
N PHE A 88 19.54 10.13 2.36
CA PHE A 88 19.48 8.75 2.86
C PHE A 88 20.78 8.25 3.50
N ARG A 89 21.93 8.82 3.18
CA ARG A 89 23.18 8.47 3.86
C ARG A 89 23.13 8.94 5.31
N PRO A 90 23.35 8.04 6.28
CA PRO A 90 23.42 8.46 7.67
C PRO A 90 24.62 9.39 7.89
N ALA A 91 24.44 10.41 8.70
CA ALA A 91 25.50 11.35 9.09
C ALA A 91 26.49 10.70 10.05
N VAL A 92 25.99 9.77 10.88
CA VAL A 92 26.77 9.03 11.88
C VAL A 92 26.44 7.53 11.79
N GLN A 93 27.38 6.69 12.24
CA GLN A 93 27.15 5.24 12.33
C GLN A 93 26.24 4.90 13.52
N ALA A 94 25.64 3.71 13.50
CA ALA A 94 24.90 3.20 14.65
C ALA A 94 25.88 2.89 15.83
N PRO A 95 25.43 3.05 17.09
CA PRO A 95 24.10 3.44 17.52
C PRO A 95 23.82 4.95 17.31
N ARG A 96 22.64 5.25 16.77
CA ARG A 96 22.27 6.64 16.46
C ARG A 96 20.79 6.89 16.65
N TYR A 97 20.45 8.17 16.76
CA TYR A 97 19.07 8.63 16.64
C TYR A 97 18.94 9.68 15.54
N ARG A 98 17.76 9.76 14.96
CA ARG A 98 17.34 10.84 14.05
C ARG A 98 15.99 11.36 14.52
N VAL A 99 15.87 12.67 14.63
CA VAL A 99 14.60 13.36 14.91
C VAL A 99 14.32 14.32 13.78
N GLU A 100 13.12 14.23 13.20
CA GLU A 100 12.64 15.14 12.17
C GLU A 100 11.34 15.80 12.65
N GLN A 101 11.31 17.11 12.63
CA GLN A 101 10.11 17.91 12.87
C GLN A 101 9.57 18.39 11.53
N SER A 102 8.27 18.37 11.38
CA SER A 102 7.58 18.85 10.19
C SER A 102 6.46 19.81 10.53
N LEU A 103 6.34 20.85 9.71
CA LEU A 103 5.24 21.80 9.74
C LEU A 103 4.64 21.86 8.33
N GLY A 104 3.34 21.60 8.23
CA GLY A 104 2.64 21.52 6.96
C GLY A 104 1.44 22.44 6.90
N ALA A 105 1.16 22.94 5.69
CA ALA A 105 -0.07 23.62 5.33
C ALA A 105 -0.57 23.06 4.00
N ALA A 106 -1.88 22.86 3.87
CA ALA A 106 -2.52 22.36 2.67
C ALA A 106 -3.82 23.10 2.36
N ALA A 107 -4.12 23.18 1.07
CA ALA A 107 -5.43 23.58 0.58
C ALA A 107 -5.92 22.52 -0.41
N ALA A 108 -7.20 22.14 -0.31
CA ALA A 108 -7.79 21.10 -1.14
C ALA A 108 -9.26 21.38 -1.45
N THR A 109 -9.77 20.77 -2.51
CA THR A 109 -11.18 20.86 -2.90
C THR A 109 -12.11 20.14 -1.92
N ASP A 110 -11.56 19.16 -1.21
CA ASP A 110 -12.26 18.39 -0.18
C ASP A 110 -11.28 17.94 0.92
N ALA A 111 -11.74 17.16 1.88
CA ALA A 111 -10.90 16.68 2.98
C ALA A 111 -10.26 15.31 2.76
N LEU A 112 -10.37 14.74 1.57
CA LEU A 112 -9.76 13.48 1.23
C LEU A 112 -8.24 13.57 1.28
N ARG A 113 -7.58 12.46 1.63
CA ARG A 113 -6.12 12.35 1.53
C ARG A 113 -5.63 12.53 0.09
N ASP A 114 -6.38 11.98 -0.86
CA ASP A 114 -6.17 12.16 -2.28
C ASP A 114 -7.48 12.59 -2.97
N PRO A 115 -7.67 13.90 -3.25
CA PRO A 115 -8.87 14.40 -3.94
C PRO A 115 -9.03 13.87 -5.37
N LEU A 116 -7.97 13.31 -5.98
CA LEU A 116 -8.03 12.68 -7.29
C LEU A 116 -8.43 11.21 -7.24
N GLU A 117 -8.62 10.64 -6.06
CA GLU A 117 -9.04 9.25 -5.93
C GLU A 117 -10.38 9.00 -6.63
N LEU A 118 -10.43 7.96 -7.46
CA LEU A 118 -11.63 7.52 -8.18
C LEU A 118 -12.34 6.38 -7.50
N ASP A 119 -11.58 5.59 -6.81
CA ASP A 119 -11.92 4.30 -6.21
C ASP A 119 -12.35 4.48 -4.75
N ARG A 120 -13.42 5.24 -4.53
CA ARG A 120 -13.96 5.52 -3.22
C ARG A 120 -15.21 4.70 -2.91
N GLY A 121 -15.14 3.97 -1.79
CA GLY A 121 -16.30 3.29 -1.24
C GLY A 121 -17.20 4.15 -0.36
N LEU A 122 -16.67 5.24 0.18
CA LEU A 122 -17.39 6.11 1.10
C LEU A 122 -17.64 7.47 0.47
N PRO A 123 -18.85 8.04 0.58
CA PRO A 123 -19.12 9.36 0.07
C PRO A 123 -18.32 10.41 0.85
N PRO A 124 -17.77 11.43 0.18
CA PRO A 124 -17.07 12.51 0.87
C PRO A 124 -18.03 13.23 1.80
N ARG A 125 -17.60 13.52 3.02
CA ARG A 125 -18.33 14.43 3.91
C ARG A 125 -18.28 15.82 3.31
N ARG A 126 -19.43 16.47 3.18
CA ARG A 126 -19.45 17.88 2.79
C ARG A 126 -18.87 18.70 3.94
N ILE A 127 -17.79 19.42 3.65
CA ILE A 127 -17.19 20.38 4.57
C ILE A 127 -16.89 21.68 3.85
N ASP A 128 -17.09 22.78 4.54
CA ASP A 128 -16.77 24.11 4.04
C ASP A 128 -15.28 24.45 4.18
N ARG A 129 -14.57 23.64 4.96
CA ARG A 129 -13.15 23.87 5.23
C ARG A 129 -12.29 23.29 4.11
N ARG A 130 -11.42 24.12 3.54
CA ARG A 130 -10.55 23.80 2.42
C ARG A 130 -9.06 24.04 2.70
N ALA A 131 -8.74 24.54 3.89
CA ALA A 131 -7.39 24.79 4.34
C ALA A 131 -7.10 23.99 5.62
N PHE A 132 -5.95 23.33 5.66
CA PHE A 132 -5.55 22.40 6.70
C PHE A 132 -4.11 22.66 7.12
N GLY A 133 -3.81 22.38 8.38
CA GLY A 133 -2.47 22.45 8.93
C GLY A 133 -2.05 21.11 9.53
N SER A 134 -0.76 20.82 9.52
CA SER A 134 -0.21 19.63 10.16
C SER A 134 1.10 19.91 10.87
N VAL A 135 1.35 19.16 11.93
CA VAL A 135 2.62 19.11 12.65
C VAL A 135 2.98 17.66 12.88
N GLY A 136 4.21 17.29 12.58
CA GLY A 136 4.71 15.93 12.79
C GLY A 136 6.05 15.91 13.51
N LEU A 137 6.28 14.82 14.25
CA LEU A 137 7.55 14.51 14.88
C LEU A 137 7.93 13.08 14.52
N ASN A 138 8.95 12.88 13.71
CA ASN A 138 9.47 11.54 13.42
C ASN A 138 10.74 11.30 14.23
N ALA A 139 10.75 10.28 15.09
CA ALA A 139 11.88 9.84 15.88
C ALA A 139 12.30 8.44 15.43
N GLU A 140 13.56 8.30 15.03
CA GLU A 140 14.17 7.02 14.62
C GLU A 140 15.32 6.70 15.57
N LEU A 141 15.36 5.50 16.11
CA LEU A 141 16.46 4.93 16.89
C LEU A 141 17.02 3.73 16.15
N SER A 142 18.34 3.68 15.93
CA SER A 142 19.02 2.55 15.30
C SER A 142 20.15 2.07 16.20
N PHE A 143 20.09 0.83 16.66
CA PHE A 143 21.09 0.23 17.56
C PHE A 143 21.31 -1.24 17.21
N GLY A 144 22.44 -1.52 16.60
CA GLY A 144 22.76 -2.87 16.12
C GLY A 144 21.65 -3.43 15.21
N PRO A 145 21.10 -4.62 15.50
CA PRO A 145 20.12 -5.27 14.66
C PRO A 145 18.70 -4.70 14.82
N VAL A 146 18.48 -3.66 15.62
CA VAL A 146 17.14 -3.14 15.93
C VAL A 146 17.01 -1.69 15.49
N VAL A 147 15.87 -1.38 14.90
CA VAL A 147 15.39 -0.02 14.64
C VAL A 147 14.00 0.17 15.26
N ALA A 148 13.80 1.31 15.91
CA ALA A 148 12.50 1.74 16.40
C ALA A 148 12.14 3.10 15.78
N VAL A 149 10.91 3.24 15.36
CA VAL A 149 10.38 4.48 14.73
C VAL A 149 9.08 4.87 15.42
N SER A 150 8.91 6.17 15.67
CA SER A 150 7.67 6.74 16.15
C SER A 150 7.40 8.06 15.44
N HIS A 151 6.27 8.15 14.75
CA HIS A 151 5.88 9.31 13.94
C HIS A 151 4.45 9.77 14.27
N PRO A 152 4.22 10.40 15.44
CA PRO A 152 2.97 11.10 15.73
C PRO A 152 2.78 12.31 14.82
N VAL A 153 1.56 12.48 14.34
CA VAL A 153 1.13 13.60 13.48
C VAL A 153 -0.16 14.18 14.00
N VAL A 154 -0.21 15.51 14.11
CA VAL A 154 -1.44 16.28 14.25
C VAL A 154 -1.81 16.82 12.88
N ASP A 155 -2.97 16.49 12.36
CA ASP A 155 -3.46 16.90 11.04
C ASP A 155 -4.91 17.36 11.15
N THR A 156 -5.15 18.65 10.98
CA THR A 156 -6.49 19.24 11.13
C THR A 156 -7.48 18.76 10.05
N ARG A 157 -7.00 18.12 8.98
CA ARG A 157 -7.82 17.53 7.93
C ARG A 157 -8.52 16.24 8.41
N ILE A 158 -7.84 15.46 9.24
CA ILE A 158 -8.17 14.07 9.49
C ILE A 158 -9.61 13.88 10.05
N LYS A 159 -10.07 14.77 10.90
CA LYS A 159 -11.44 14.72 11.47
C LYS A 159 -12.55 14.96 10.45
N PHE A 160 -12.20 15.47 9.27
CA PHE A 160 -13.12 15.72 8.17
C PHE A 160 -12.97 14.69 7.04
N ASP A 161 -11.90 13.89 7.07
CA ASP A 161 -11.67 12.82 6.13
C ASP A 161 -12.68 11.69 6.39
N PRO A 162 -13.53 11.32 5.43
CA PRO A 162 -14.49 10.24 5.60
C PRO A 162 -13.81 8.87 5.81
N ASP A 163 -12.56 8.72 5.38
CA ASP A 163 -11.77 7.50 5.55
C ASP A 163 -11.21 7.36 6.98
N TRP A 164 -11.26 8.43 7.79
CA TRP A 164 -10.78 8.36 9.15
C TRP A 164 -11.82 7.71 10.08
N TYR A 165 -11.38 6.69 10.77
CA TYR A 165 -12.21 5.90 11.69
C TYR A 165 -12.25 6.44 13.12
N GLY A 166 -11.34 7.35 13.49
CA GLY A 166 -11.27 7.90 14.84
C GLY A 166 -12.46 8.77 15.18
N THR A 167 -12.95 8.63 16.39
CA THR A 167 -14.11 9.39 16.91
C THR A 167 -13.71 10.64 17.70
N SER A 168 -12.43 10.78 18.01
CA SER A 168 -11.89 11.90 18.80
C SER A 168 -11.70 13.14 17.94
N ASP A 169 -12.02 14.30 18.50
CA ASP A 169 -11.73 15.64 17.92
C ASP A 169 -10.22 15.96 17.85
N ASN A 170 -9.38 15.12 18.45
CA ASN A 170 -7.93 15.35 18.59
C ASN A 170 -7.21 15.15 17.28
N SER A 171 -7.56 15.28 16.16
CA SER A 171 -6.82 15.32 14.89
C SER A 171 -5.40 14.65 14.90
N THR A 172 -5.17 13.69 15.79
CA THR A 172 -3.88 13.04 16.03
C THR A 172 -3.88 11.58 15.58
N ARG A 173 -2.80 11.15 14.98
CA ARG A 173 -2.55 9.74 14.64
C ARG A 173 -1.05 9.43 14.67
N PHE A 174 -0.70 8.16 14.70
CA PHE A 174 0.63 7.72 14.29
C PHE A 174 0.61 7.43 12.79
N ALA A 175 1.47 8.12 12.04
CA ALA A 175 1.71 7.78 10.63
C ALA A 175 2.50 6.49 10.53
N GLU A 176 3.48 6.31 11.44
CA GLU A 176 4.28 5.11 11.66
C GLU A 176 4.59 4.97 13.13
N ALA A 177 4.59 3.76 13.66
CA ALA A 177 5.06 3.44 14.99
C ALA A 177 5.45 1.95 15.03
N TYR A 178 6.73 1.62 14.87
CA TYR A 178 7.14 0.23 14.78
C TYR A 178 8.51 -0.03 15.40
N VAL A 179 8.72 -1.29 15.77
CA VAL A 179 10.03 -1.86 16.09
C VAL A 179 10.33 -2.96 15.08
N ASN A 180 11.54 -2.94 14.52
CA ASN A 180 11.97 -3.93 13.54
C ASN A 180 13.35 -4.48 13.90
N GLY A 181 13.39 -5.78 14.20
CA GLY A 181 14.61 -6.55 14.37
C GLY A 181 15.06 -7.12 13.02
N GLN A 182 16.29 -6.87 12.61
CA GLN A 182 16.85 -7.28 11.33
C GLN A 182 18.10 -8.14 11.52
N TRP A 183 18.20 -9.21 10.75
CA TRP A 183 19.38 -10.10 10.73
C TRP A 183 19.74 -10.47 9.29
N ARG A 184 20.83 -11.17 9.11
CA ARG A 184 21.35 -11.54 7.78
C ARG A 184 20.32 -12.18 6.84
N TYR A 185 19.41 -12.98 7.38
CA TYR A 185 18.46 -13.77 6.60
C TYR A 185 17.00 -13.42 6.87
N GLY A 186 16.72 -12.26 7.46
CA GLY A 186 15.33 -11.89 7.67
C GLY A 186 15.12 -10.68 8.57
N GLU A 187 13.87 -10.50 8.94
CA GLU A 187 13.43 -9.46 9.86
C GLU A 187 12.10 -9.81 10.51
N LEU A 188 11.86 -9.26 11.68
CA LEU A 188 10.59 -9.27 12.38
C LEU A 188 10.21 -7.83 12.70
N CYS A 189 9.10 -7.38 12.14
CA CYS A 189 8.53 -6.05 12.32
C CYS A 189 7.23 -6.15 13.11
N PHE A 190 7.06 -5.27 14.09
CA PHE A 190 5.82 -5.13 14.86
C PHE A 190 5.45 -3.66 14.96
N GLY A 191 4.20 -3.33 14.67
CA GLY A 191 3.61 -2.00 14.85
C GLY A 191 2.95 -1.45 13.59
N ILE A 192 2.80 -0.14 13.55
CA ILE A 192 2.10 0.62 12.51
C ILE A 192 3.07 0.97 11.38
N LEU A 193 2.82 0.48 10.18
CA LEU A 193 3.59 0.77 8.97
C LEU A 193 2.75 0.52 7.73
N ASP A 194 2.67 1.49 6.82
CA ASP A 194 2.04 1.30 5.52
C ASP A 194 2.83 0.32 4.65
N ARG A 195 2.12 -0.65 4.08
CA ARG A 195 2.69 -1.62 3.14
C ARG A 195 1.92 -1.64 1.84
N ASN A 196 2.62 -1.92 0.75
CA ASN A 196 2.04 -2.25 -0.54
C ASN A 196 2.72 -3.51 -1.08
N TRP A 197 1.98 -4.60 -1.18
CA TRP A 197 2.44 -5.85 -1.75
C TRP A 197 1.86 -6.04 -3.15
N GLY A 198 2.73 -5.96 -4.15
CA GLY A 198 2.42 -5.91 -5.56
C GLY A 198 3.26 -4.86 -6.30
N PRO A 199 2.97 -4.55 -7.56
CA PRO A 199 3.68 -3.53 -8.33
C PRO A 199 3.64 -2.17 -7.64
N SER A 200 4.77 -1.47 -7.57
CA SER A 200 4.93 -0.23 -6.79
C SER A 200 4.12 0.97 -7.32
N VAL A 201 3.71 0.91 -8.59
CA VAL A 201 3.02 2.02 -9.28
C VAL A 201 1.49 1.94 -9.16
N VAL A 202 0.99 0.94 -8.47
CA VAL A 202 -0.44 0.68 -8.26
C VAL A 202 -0.65 0.04 -6.90
N GLN A 203 -1.82 0.24 -6.31
CA GLN A 203 -2.18 -0.42 -5.04
C GLN A 203 -2.19 -1.95 -5.22
N GLY A 204 -1.71 -2.68 -4.21
CA GLY A 204 -1.80 -4.14 -4.15
C GLY A 204 -3.26 -4.61 -4.16
N VAL A 205 -3.53 -5.77 -4.75
CA VAL A 205 -4.91 -6.28 -4.83
C VAL A 205 -5.46 -6.73 -3.47
N LEU A 206 -4.61 -7.19 -2.54
CA LEU A 206 -5.05 -7.62 -1.20
C LEU A 206 -4.47 -6.78 -0.08
N LEU A 207 -3.24 -6.26 -0.22
CA LEU A 207 -2.56 -5.43 0.78
C LEU A 207 -1.95 -4.20 0.13
N SER A 208 -2.40 -3.03 0.54
CA SER A 208 -1.90 -1.73 0.09
C SER A 208 -1.94 -0.68 1.22
N ALA A 209 -1.49 0.53 0.93
CA ALA A 209 -1.64 1.70 1.79
C ALA A 209 -2.99 2.42 1.59
N ASN A 210 -4.02 1.71 1.10
CA ASN A 210 -5.34 2.29 0.88
C ASN A 210 -6.04 2.69 2.19
N PRO A 211 -6.15 1.84 3.24
CA PRO A 211 -6.65 2.29 4.52
C PRO A 211 -5.61 3.15 5.26
N TYR A 212 -5.98 3.75 6.36
CA TYR A 212 -4.99 4.27 7.30
C TYR A 212 -4.14 3.11 7.86
N SER A 213 -2.87 3.42 8.16
CA SER A 213 -1.88 2.43 8.60
C SER A 213 -2.40 1.52 9.72
N MET A 214 -2.25 0.23 9.55
CA MET A 214 -2.71 -0.81 10.48
C MET A 214 -1.57 -1.31 11.36
N ASP A 215 -1.89 -1.63 12.62
CA ASP A 215 -0.99 -2.42 13.46
C ASP A 215 -0.86 -3.84 12.91
N HIS A 216 0.37 -4.31 12.77
CA HIS A 216 0.62 -5.67 12.27
C HIS A 216 1.93 -6.26 12.79
N VAL A 217 2.03 -7.56 12.67
CA VAL A 217 3.30 -8.30 12.78
C VAL A 217 3.66 -8.79 11.40
N ALA A 218 4.93 -8.59 10.98
CA ALA A 218 5.42 -9.10 9.71
C ALA A 218 6.77 -9.81 9.91
N LEU A 219 6.88 -11.02 9.36
CA LEU A 219 8.07 -11.86 9.39
C LEU A 219 8.58 -12.07 7.97
N THR A 220 9.85 -11.87 7.75
CA THR A 220 10.54 -12.22 6.51
C THR A 220 11.72 -13.12 6.83
N VAL A 221 11.86 -14.24 6.11
CA VAL A 221 13.01 -15.15 6.24
C VAL A 221 13.46 -15.59 4.85
N GLY A 222 14.74 -15.55 4.58
CA GLY A 222 15.30 -16.03 3.31
C GLY A 222 16.57 -15.33 2.89
N THR A 223 16.84 -15.42 1.61
CA THR A 223 18.01 -14.84 0.95
C THR A 223 17.59 -13.67 0.04
N PRO A 224 18.54 -12.89 -0.51
CA PRO A 224 18.20 -11.88 -1.52
C PRO A 224 17.56 -12.43 -2.81
N ARG A 225 17.54 -13.75 -3.00
CA ARG A 225 16.91 -14.39 -4.17
C ARG A 225 15.57 -15.03 -3.89
N VAL A 226 15.38 -15.56 -2.69
CA VAL A 226 14.13 -16.23 -2.29
C VAL A 226 13.85 -15.86 -0.84
N GLN A 227 12.65 -15.36 -0.57
CA GLN A 227 12.17 -15.01 0.76
C GLN A 227 10.78 -15.60 0.99
N LEU A 228 10.58 -16.11 2.19
CA LEU A 228 9.27 -16.41 2.73
C LEU A 228 8.85 -15.23 3.59
N GLN A 229 7.64 -14.74 3.42
CA GLN A 229 7.13 -13.57 4.13
C GLN A 229 5.73 -13.86 4.63
N ALA A 230 5.45 -13.45 5.87
CA ALA A 230 4.13 -13.51 6.48
C ALA A 230 3.80 -12.16 7.10
N MET A 231 2.54 -11.79 7.08
CA MET A 231 1.99 -10.64 7.78
C MET A 231 0.66 -11.03 8.41
N ALA A 232 0.43 -10.57 9.63
CA ALA A 232 -0.84 -10.73 10.31
C ALA A 232 -1.26 -9.40 10.96
N THR A 233 -2.52 -9.04 10.80
CA THR A 233 -3.12 -7.83 11.39
C THR A 233 -4.49 -8.15 11.97
N GLN A 234 -4.87 -7.42 13.02
CA GLN A 234 -6.23 -7.40 13.51
C GLN A 234 -7.00 -6.30 12.76
N LEU A 235 -8.14 -6.69 12.18
CA LEU A 235 -9.09 -5.75 11.58
C LEU A 235 -10.03 -5.17 12.64
N ASP A 236 -10.87 -4.20 12.24
CA ASP A 236 -11.90 -3.65 13.11
C ASP A 236 -12.86 -4.72 13.61
N THR A 237 -13.24 -4.64 14.90
CA THR A 237 -14.29 -5.47 15.48
C THR A 237 -15.63 -5.09 14.86
N ARG A 238 -16.39 -6.09 14.44
CA ARG A 238 -17.77 -5.94 13.96
C ARG A 238 -18.73 -6.68 14.87
N PHE A 239 -20.01 -6.53 14.62
CA PHE A 239 -21.04 -7.21 15.41
C PHE A 239 -21.80 -8.19 14.51
N ASP A 240 -22.10 -9.38 15.02
CA ASP A 240 -22.96 -10.35 14.36
C ASP A 240 -24.45 -9.98 14.46
N THR A 241 -25.31 -10.81 13.93
CA THR A 241 -26.77 -10.63 13.98
C THR A 241 -27.35 -10.70 15.39
N ALA A 242 -26.63 -11.29 16.35
CA ALA A 242 -26.98 -11.34 17.78
C ALA A 242 -26.37 -10.19 18.58
N ALA A 243 -25.77 -9.21 17.92
CA ALA A 243 -25.02 -8.09 18.50
C ALA A 243 -23.81 -8.50 19.36
N ALA A 244 -23.27 -9.71 19.13
CA ALA A 244 -22.03 -10.14 19.77
C ALA A 244 -20.81 -9.58 19.03
N PRO A 245 -19.76 -9.12 19.76
CA PRO A 245 -18.55 -8.59 19.15
C PRO A 245 -17.75 -9.72 18.48
N VAL A 246 -17.44 -9.53 17.21
CA VAL A 246 -16.68 -10.46 16.37
C VAL A 246 -15.31 -9.90 16.11
N ASN A 247 -14.29 -10.58 16.58
CA ASN A 247 -12.90 -10.26 16.27
C ASN A 247 -12.56 -10.78 14.88
N ARG A 248 -11.80 -9.98 14.15
CA ARG A 248 -11.44 -10.23 12.75
C ARG A 248 -9.93 -10.11 12.60
N TYR A 249 -9.33 -11.04 11.87
CA TYR A 249 -7.91 -11.05 11.58
C TYR A 249 -7.69 -11.29 10.09
N MET A 250 -6.70 -10.61 9.54
CA MET A 250 -6.22 -10.87 8.18
C MET A 250 -4.78 -11.33 8.27
N GLU A 251 -4.45 -12.37 7.53
CA GLU A 251 -3.08 -12.81 7.33
C GLU A 251 -2.78 -12.93 5.84
N GLN A 252 -1.50 -12.84 5.50
CA GLN A 252 -1.01 -13.07 4.16
C GLN A 252 0.37 -13.72 4.22
N HIS A 253 0.53 -14.83 3.51
CA HIS A 253 1.79 -15.53 3.31
C HIS A 253 2.22 -15.39 1.86
N ARG A 254 3.52 -15.19 1.61
CA ARG A 254 4.03 -15.17 0.25
C ARG A 254 5.46 -15.70 0.12
N ILE A 255 5.74 -16.26 -1.04
CA ILE A 255 7.08 -16.60 -1.51
C ILE A 255 7.47 -15.52 -2.50
N TRP A 256 8.48 -14.73 -2.16
CA TRP A 256 9.07 -13.76 -3.06
C TRP A 256 10.35 -14.32 -3.67
N MET A 257 10.51 -14.18 -5.00
CA MET A 257 11.61 -14.78 -5.76
C MET A 257 12.21 -13.76 -6.74
N HIS A 258 13.54 -13.71 -6.79
CA HIS A 258 14.30 -12.99 -7.81
C HIS A 258 14.94 -14.01 -8.74
N LEU A 259 14.39 -14.16 -9.93
CA LEU A 259 14.75 -15.21 -10.88
C LEU A 259 15.73 -14.69 -11.95
N PRO A 260 16.46 -15.58 -12.65
CA PRO A 260 17.28 -15.22 -13.81
C PRO A 260 16.47 -14.46 -14.87
N GLY A 261 17.15 -13.64 -15.71
CA GLY A 261 16.46 -12.84 -16.74
C GLY A 261 15.77 -11.58 -16.19
N ARG A 262 16.14 -11.14 -14.98
CA ARG A 262 15.62 -9.94 -14.32
C ARG A 262 14.11 -10.03 -14.04
N TRP A 263 13.64 -11.21 -13.64
CA TRP A 263 12.31 -11.46 -13.17
C TRP A 263 12.26 -11.35 -11.65
N ALA A 264 11.22 -10.71 -11.15
CA ALA A 264 10.73 -10.88 -9.79
C ALA A 264 9.35 -11.52 -9.85
N LEU A 265 9.09 -12.48 -8.98
CA LEU A 265 7.85 -13.23 -8.91
C LEU A 265 7.45 -13.38 -7.45
N THR A 266 6.17 -13.24 -7.14
CA THR A 266 5.60 -13.65 -5.86
C THR A 266 4.44 -14.60 -6.10
N LEU A 267 4.35 -15.63 -5.28
CA LEU A 267 3.17 -16.46 -5.12
C LEU A 267 2.68 -16.26 -3.70
N TRP A 268 1.40 -16.03 -3.51
CA TRP A 268 0.88 -15.70 -2.21
C TRP A 268 -0.53 -16.25 -1.99
N GLU A 269 -0.84 -16.42 -0.72
CA GLU A 269 -2.19 -16.63 -0.22
C GLU A 269 -2.50 -15.60 0.85
N GLY A 270 -3.76 -15.42 1.16
CA GLY A 270 -4.24 -14.62 2.28
C GLY A 270 -5.58 -15.11 2.77
N GLY A 271 -5.95 -14.73 3.97
CA GLY A 271 -7.22 -15.10 4.55
C GLY A 271 -7.76 -14.04 5.50
N VAL A 272 -9.08 -13.93 5.56
CA VAL A 272 -9.80 -13.18 6.59
C VAL A 272 -10.54 -14.14 7.49
N TRP A 273 -10.15 -14.14 8.76
CA TRP A 273 -10.67 -14.98 9.81
C TRP A 273 -11.55 -14.16 10.74
N SER A 274 -12.72 -14.67 11.09
CA SER A 274 -13.64 -14.01 12.01
C SER A 274 -14.18 -14.99 13.06
N GLY A 275 -14.65 -14.46 14.18
CA GLY A 275 -15.34 -15.25 15.20
C GLY A 275 -15.58 -14.49 16.50
N VAL A 276 -16.68 -14.83 17.19
CA VAL A 276 -16.96 -14.32 18.53
C VAL A 276 -15.89 -14.82 19.48
N GLY A 277 -15.21 -13.91 20.18
CA GLY A 277 -14.12 -14.26 21.12
C GLY A 277 -12.86 -14.82 20.47
N ARG A 278 -12.74 -14.81 19.13
CA ARG A 278 -11.54 -15.29 18.44
C ARG A 278 -10.33 -14.47 18.86
N GLN A 279 -9.20 -15.14 19.09
CA GLN A 279 -7.93 -14.54 19.44
C GLN A 279 -6.96 -14.61 18.25
N ALA A 280 -5.92 -13.75 18.26
CA ALA A 280 -4.82 -13.90 17.34
C ALA A 280 -4.10 -15.24 17.56
N GLU A 281 -3.92 -16.00 16.50
CA GLU A 281 -3.32 -17.32 16.54
C GLU A 281 -1.88 -17.27 16.00
N PRO A 282 -0.89 -17.88 16.70
CA PRO A 282 0.53 -17.80 16.30
C PRO A 282 0.81 -18.31 14.88
N TRP A 283 -0.01 -19.23 14.39
CA TRP A 283 0.17 -19.81 13.06
C TRP A 283 -0.11 -18.83 11.90
N TYR A 284 -0.76 -17.69 12.15
CA TYR A 284 -0.89 -16.63 11.13
C TYR A 284 0.47 -16.14 10.62
N LEU A 285 1.55 -16.37 11.35
CA LEU A 285 2.93 -16.07 10.95
C LEU A 285 3.73 -17.32 10.57
N ASN A 286 3.10 -18.49 10.51
CA ASN A 286 3.79 -19.72 10.16
C ASN A 286 3.99 -19.82 8.64
N LEU A 287 5.18 -19.46 8.18
CA LEU A 287 5.60 -19.46 6.79
C LEU A 287 5.50 -20.82 6.06
N ALA A 288 5.30 -21.91 6.78
CA ALA A 288 5.17 -23.26 6.22
C ALA A 288 3.73 -23.79 6.21
N THR A 289 2.76 -22.96 6.60
CA THR A 289 1.34 -23.33 6.65
C THR A 289 0.60 -22.67 5.49
N LEU A 290 -0.37 -23.37 4.91
CA LEU A 290 -1.31 -22.82 3.95
C LEU A 290 -2.67 -22.63 4.62
N THR A 291 -3.22 -21.43 4.53
CA THR A 291 -4.49 -20.98 5.10
C THR A 291 -5.63 -21.91 4.74
N TYR A 292 -5.82 -22.21 3.48
CA TYR A 292 -6.89 -23.06 2.98
C TYR A 292 -6.86 -24.48 3.59
N PHE A 293 -5.68 -25.11 3.65
CA PHE A 293 -5.55 -26.44 4.25
C PHE A 293 -5.77 -26.41 5.76
N ARG A 294 -5.32 -25.34 6.41
CA ARG A 294 -5.54 -25.16 7.85
C ARG A 294 -7.04 -25.05 8.16
N ALA A 295 -7.76 -24.22 7.39
CA ALA A 295 -9.20 -24.06 7.54
C ALA A 295 -9.95 -25.37 7.38
N GLY A 296 -9.66 -26.14 6.32
CA GLY A 296 -10.24 -27.44 6.08
C GLY A 296 -9.98 -28.44 7.19
N ASN A 297 -8.76 -28.47 7.74
CA ASN A 297 -8.39 -29.39 8.82
C ASN A 297 -9.03 -29.03 10.17
N THR A 298 -9.34 -27.77 10.42
CA THR A 298 -9.93 -27.29 11.67
C THR A 298 -11.44 -27.12 11.59
N GLY A 299 -12.04 -27.28 10.42
CA GLY A 299 -13.46 -26.96 10.19
C GLY A 299 -13.80 -25.48 10.41
N THR A 300 -12.80 -24.60 10.32
CA THR A 300 -12.96 -23.18 10.55
C THR A 300 -13.25 -22.48 9.21
N ASN A 301 -14.30 -21.66 9.18
CA ASN A 301 -14.58 -20.84 7.99
C ASN A 301 -13.59 -19.70 7.87
N VAL A 302 -13.11 -19.45 6.65
CA VAL A 302 -12.20 -18.37 6.27
C VAL A 302 -12.52 -17.91 4.86
N ASN A 303 -12.48 -16.61 4.62
CA ASN A 303 -12.43 -16.10 3.26
C ASN A 303 -10.97 -16.12 2.80
N SER A 304 -10.63 -16.98 1.84
CA SER A 304 -9.26 -17.22 1.39
C SER A 304 -9.02 -16.68 -0.02
N PHE A 305 -7.83 -16.11 -0.23
CA PHE A 305 -7.39 -15.52 -1.48
C PHE A 305 -6.08 -16.14 -1.93
N TRP A 306 -5.93 -16.34 -3.24
CA TRP A 306 -4.69 -16.84 -3.84
C TRP A 306 -4.23 -15.85 -4.90
N GLY A 307 -2.92 -15.66 -5.01
CA GLY A 307 -2.46 -14.73 -6.02
C GLY A 307 -1.01 -14.89 -6.43
N MET A 308 -0.70 -14.08 -7.44
CA MET A 308 0.62 -14.02 -8.03
C MET A 308 0.92 -12.59 -8.48
N ASP A 309 2.14 -12.13 -8.21
CA ASP A 309 2.63 -10.87 -8.79
C ASP A 309 3.91 -11.14 -9.56
N PHE A 310 4.16 -10.35 -10.60
CA PHE A 310 5.39 -10.42 -11.36
C PHE A 310 5.89 -9.04 -11.80
N GLU A 311 7.19 -8.93 -11.92
CA GLU A 311 7.87 -7.81 -12.59
C GLU A 311 9.01 -8.37 -13.46
N ARG A 312 9.12 -7.93 -14.71
CA ARG A 312 10.22 -8.23 -15.59
C ARG A 312 10.86 -6.97 -16.13
N ARG A 313 12.10 -6.74 -15.78
CA ARG A 313 12.88 -5.61 -16.26
C ARG A 313 13.55 -5.94 -17.60
N ALA A 314 13.21 -5.15 -18.65
CA ALA A 314 13.81 -5.18 -19.97
C ALA A 314 14.10 -3.73 -20.43
N ARG A 315 13.83 -3.36 -21.70
CA ARG A 315 13.83 -1.96 -22.17
C ARG A 315 12.72 -1.16 -21.49
N ALA A 316 11.57 -1.77 -21.32
CA ALA A 316 10.54 -1.36 -20.39
C ALA A 316 10.37 -2.44 -19.33
N THR A 317 9.88 -2.08 -18.15
CA THR A 317 9.54 -3.03 -17.11
C THR A 317 8.08 -3.42 -17.27
N LEU A 318 7.82 -4.68 -17.53
CA LEU A 318 6.47 -5.26 -17.50
C LEU A 318 6.16 -5.67 -16.07
N PHE A 319 4.93 -5.47 -15.63
CA PHE A 319 4.47 -5.87 -14.32
C PHE A 319 3.03 -6.36 -14.34
N GLY A 320 2.67 -7.15 -13.35
CA GLY A 320 1.30 -7.55 -13.14
C GLY A 320 1.08 -8.14 -11.76
N GLN A 321 -0.18 -8.24 -11.41
CA GLN A 321 -0.69 -8.94 -10.24
C GLN A 321 -2.01 -9.61 -10.60
N PHE A 322 -2.26 -10.74 -9.97
CA PHE A 322 -3.48 -11.51 -10.13
C PHE A 322 -3.91 -12.06 -8.77
N MET A 323 -5.19 -12.01 -8.49
CA MET A 323 -5.85 -12.59 -7.33
C MET A 323 -7.04 -13.42 -7.76
N LEU A 324 -7.15 -14.59 -7.19
CA LEU A 324 -8.32 -15.45 -7.24
C LEU A 324 -8.95 -15.45 -5.84
N ASP A 325 -10.20 -15.07 -5.75
CA ASP A 325 -11.00 -15.09 -4.54
C ASP A 325 -11.87 -16.37 -4.54
N ASP A 326 -12.64 -16.57 -5.60
CA ASP A 326 -13.51 -17.76 -5.74
C ASP A 326 -13.57 -18.25 -7.18
N ILE A 327 -13.56 -19.56 -7.34
CA ILE A 327 -13.73 -20.23 -8.63
C ILE A 327 -14.62 -21.48 -8.50
N GLN A 328 -15.65 -21.55 -9.32
CA GLN A 328 -16.49 -22.73 -9.44
C GLN A 328 -16.04 -23.59 -10.62
N VAL A 329 -15.52 -24.77 -10.32
CA VAL A 329 -15.05 -25.72 -11.33
C VAL A 329 -16.20 -26.53 -11.92
N THR A 330 -17.16 -26.94 -11.10
CA THR A 330 -18.40 -27.60 -11.50
C THR A 330 -19.53 -26.58 -11.57
N ARG A 331 -20.42 -26.72 -12.58
CA ARG A 331 -21.56 -25.80 -12.79
C ARG A 331 -22.85 -26.58 -12.99
N ASN A 332 -23.09 -27.53 -12.10
CA ASN A 332 -24.21 -28.50 -12.23
C ASN A 332 -25.43 -28.16 -11.37
N ALA A 333 -25.25 -27.40 -10.30
CA ALA A 333 -26.31 -27.04 -9.36
C ALA A 333 -26.36 -25.51 -9.16
N PRO A 334 -27.49 -24.94 -8.70
CA PRO A 334 -27.61 -23.50 -8.46
C PRO A 334 -26.48 -22.88 -7.61
N PRO A 335 -25.98 -23.51 -6.53
CA PRO A 335 -24.82 -22.99 -5.80
C PRO A 335 -23.53 -22.92 -6.64
N ASP A 336 -23.37 -23.83 -7.61
CA ASP A 336 -22.20 -23.89 -8.49
C ASP A 336 -22.25 -22.82 -9.59
N LEU A 337 -23.33 -22.06 -9.71
CA LEU A 337 -23.49 -20.99 -10.70
C LEU A 337 -22.95 -19.64 -10.20
N LYS A 338 -22.33 -19.60 -9.01
CA LYS A 338 -21.66 -18.41 -8.48
C LYS A 338 -20.67 -17.85 -9.50
N PRO A 339 -20.71 -16.54 -9.80
CA PRO A 339 -19.73 -15.91 -10.69
C PRO A 339 -18.30 -16.07 -10.17
N VAL A 340 -17.36 -16.25 -11.07
CA VAL A 340 -15.93 -16.29 -10.73
C VAL A 340 -15.50 -14.95 -10.17
N SER A 341 -14.77 -14.97 -9.06
CA SER A 341 -14.30 -13.79 -8.33
C SER A 341 -12.78 -13.66 -8.44
N TYR A 342 -12.32 -12.60 -9.08
CA TYR A 342 -10.89 -12.34 -9.31
C TYR A 342 -10.59 -10.85 -9.37
N ALA A 343 -9.33 -10.51 -9.22
CA ALA A 343 -8.80 -9.19 -9.54
C ALA A 343 -7.46 -9.34 -10.26
N PHE A 344 -7.19 -8.46 -11.22
CA PHE A 344 -5.87 -8.41 -11.84
C PHE A 344 -5.48 -7.00 -12.26
N THR A 345 -4.18 -6.77 -12.34
CA THR A 345 -3.58 -5.61 -12.98
C THR A 345 -2.44 -6.07 -13.88
N VAL A 346 -2.34 -5.51 -15.07
CA VAL A 346 -1.19 -5.67 -15.97
C VAL A 346 -0.75 -4.32 -16.48
N GLY A 347 0.55 -4.12 -16.64
CA GLY A 347 1.04 -2.84 -17.09
C GLY A 347 2.52 -2.85 -17.47
N ALA A 348 2.98 -1.68 -17.87
CA ALA A 348 4.36 -1.42 -18.20
C ALA A 348 4.79 -0.04 -17.71
N LYS A 349 6.07 0.10 -17.39
CA LYS A 349 6.72 1.36 -17.02
C LYS A 349 8.09 1.45 -17.70
N GLY A 350 8.53 2.67 -18.01
CA GLY A 350 9.80 2.85 -18.69
C GLY A 350 10.32 4.28 -18.63
N GLY A 351 11.57 4.47 -19.04
CA GLY A 351 12.22 5.76 -19.08
C GLY A 351 12.49 6.28 -20.47
N VAL A 352 12.59 7.59 -20.58
CA VAL A 352 13.03 8.29 -21.78
C VAL A 352 14.10 9.33 -21.45
N ARG A 353 14.89 9.74 -22.47
CA ARG A 353 15.90 10.79 -22.34
C ARG A 353 16.86 10.59 -21.15
N ARG A 354 17.38 9.37 -20.98
CA ARG A 354 18.37 9.02 -19.92
C ARG A 354 17.90 9.37 -18.51
N GLY A 355 16.63 9.07 -18.20
CA GLY A 355 16.05 9.24 -16.86
C GLY A 355 15.53 10.63 -16.56
N SER A 356 15.41 11.54 -17.53
CA SER A 356 14.75 12.83 -17.31
C SER A 356 13.22 12.74 -17.33
N ALA A 357 12.67 11.65 -17.89
CA ALA A 357 11.25 11.36 -17.86
C ALA A 357 10.99 9.85 -17.69
N SER A 358 9.87 9.51 -17.10
CA SER A 358 9.36 8.15 -17.01
C SER A 358 7.87 8.13 -17.37
N TRP A 359 7.42 6.99 -17.84
CA TRP A 359 6.03 6.73 -18.13
C TRP A 359 5.58 5.44 -17.45
N THR A 360 4.29 5.38 -17.17
CA THR A 360 3.63 4.18 -16.65
C THR A 360 2.27 4.06 -17.32
N ALA A 361 1.90 2.85 -17.73
CA ALA A 361 0.57 2.55 -18.24
C ALA A 361 0.12 1.20 -17.70
N PHE A 362 -1.14 1.10 -17.26
CA PHE A 362 -1.68 -0.16 -16.75
C PHE A 362 -3.19 -0.26 -16.97
N TYR A 363 -3.66 -1.50 -16.92
CA TYR A 363 -5.06 -1.86 -16.89
C TYR A 363 -5.33 -2.74 -15.68
N THR A 364 -6.41 -2.44 -14.97
CA THR A 364 -6.92 -3.19 -13.82
C THR A 364 -8.34 -3.64 -14.08
N GLN A 365 -8.70 -4.84 -13.64
CA GLN A 365 -10.08 -5.31 -13.58
C GLN A 365 -10.30 -6.04 -12.27
N VAL A 366 -11.45 -5.79 -11.63
CA VAL A 366 -11.90 -6.44 -10.40
C VAL A 366 -13.33 -6.93 -10.61
N ALA A 367 -13.55 -8.21 -10.38
CA ALA A 367 -14.84 -8.86 -10.57
C ALA A 367 -15.88 -8.37 -9.57
N THR A 368 -17.18 -8.50 -9.92
CA THR A 368 -18.33 -8.04 -9.12
C THR A 368 -18.38 -8.64 -7.72
N LEU A 369 -17.93 -9.87 -7.55
CA LEU A 369 -17.92 -10.55 -6.25
C LEU A 369 -16.53 -10.68 -5.63
N ALA A 370 -15.51 -10.07 -6.23
CA ALA A 370 -14.18 -10.03 -5.62
C ALA A 370 -14.25 -9.31 -4.26
N TYR A 371 -13.53 -9.86 -3.26
CA TYR A 371 -13.54 -9.42 -1.85
C TYR A 371 -14.86 -9.68 -1.09
N ARG A 372 -15.93 -10.05 -1.75
CA ARG A 372 -17.24 -10.31 -1.11
C ARG A 372 -17.31 -11.75 -0.63
N ASN A 373 -17.89 -11.95 0.53
CA ASN A 373 -18.11 -13.28 1.10
C ASN A 373 -19.55 -13.40 1.59
N GLU A 374 -20.10 -14.62 1.60
CA GLU A 374 -21.42 -14.91 2.16
C GLU A 374 -21.51 -14.53 3.64
N ASP A 375 -20.38 -14.67 4.36
CA ASP A 375 -20.21 -14.08 5.68
C ASP A 375 -19.57 -12.68 5.55
N ASN A 376 -20.38 -11.63 5.62
CA ASN A 376 -19.92 -10.24 5.54
C ASN A 376 -18.89 -9.84 6.64
N LEU A 377 -18.67 -10.70 7.63
CA LEU A 377 -17.62 -10.49 8.64
C LEU A 377 -16.23 -10.88 8.12
N GLN A 378 -16.17 -11.65 7.02
CA GLN A 378 -14.93 -12.14 6.43
C GLN A 378 -14.46 -11.37 5.19
N VAL A 379 -14.92 -10.14 5.02
CA VAL A 379 -14.46 -9.26 3.93
C VAL A 379 -13.14 -8.55 4.31
N PRO A 380 -12.19 -8.35 3.37
CA PRO A 380 -10.91 -7.68 3.63
C PRO A 380 -11.05 -6.16 3.70
N LEU A 381 -11.84 -5.69 4.67
CA LEU A 381 -12.06 -4.27 4.95
C LEU A 381 -11.56 -3.93 6.34
N TYR A 382 -10.89 -2.76 6.47
CA TYR A 382 -10.49 -2.15 7.72
C TYR A 382 -11.21 -0.82 7.89
N HIS A 383 -12.09 -0.73 8.88
CA HIS A 383 -12.97 0.43 9.10
C HIS A 383 -13.75 0.87 7.85
N GLY A 384 -14.19 -0.08 7.05
CA GLY A 384 -14.94 0.17 5.82
C GLY A 384 -14.10 0.42 4.58
N LEU A 385 -12.78 0.48 4.68
CA LEU A 385 -11.86 0.64 3.54
C LEU A 385 -11.22 -0.69 3.17
N GLY A 386 -11.09 -0.97 1.88
CA GLY A 386 -10.40 -2.15 1.39
C GLY A 386 -8.94 -2.19 1.81
N THR A 387 -8.47 -3.31 2.33
CA THR A 387 -7.07 -3.51 2.71
C THR A 387 -6.12 -3.50 1.51
N GLY A 388 -6.62 -3.85 0.34
CA GLY A 388 -5.95 -3.76 -0.96
C GLY A 388 -6.61 -2.71 -1.84
N ARG A 389 -7.62 -3.11 -2.61
CA ARG A 389 -8.44 -2.22 -3.42
C ARG A 389 -9.68 -1.80 -2.64
N ASN A 390 -10.14 -0.58 -2.90
CA ASN A 390 -11.27 -0.03 -2.17
C ASN A 390 -12.62 -0.45 -2.75
N PHE A 391 -12.63 -0.94 -4.00
CA PHE A 391 -13.81 -1.42 -4.71
C PHE A 391 -13.65 -2.81 -5.31
N ASP A 392 -14.79 -3.43 -5.60
CA ASP A 392 -14.96 -4.47 -6.60
C ASP A 392 -15.71 -3.90 -7.84
N ASP A 393 -16.05 -4.76 -8.78
CA ASP A 393 -16.95 -4.48 -9.91
C ASP A 393 -16.51 -3.33 -10.81
N TYR A 394 -15.23 -3.24 -11.13
CA TYR A 394 -14.74 -2.18 -11.99
C TYR A 394 -13.62 -2.62 -12.93
N ASP A 395 -13.40 -1.80 -13.96
CA ASP A 395 -12.15 -1.79 -14.70
C ASP A 395 -11.60 -0.36 -14.86
N GLN A 396 -10.27 -0.28 -15.02
CA GLN A 396 -9.54 0.98 -15.09
C GLN A 396 -8.35 0.87 -16.03
N ALA A 397 -8.22 1.84 -16.94
CA ALA A 397 -7.02 2.06 -17.71
C ALA A 397 -6.40 3.40 -17.34
N THR A 398 -5.09 3.41 -17.02
CA THR A 398 -4.36 4.61 -16.61
C THR A 398 -3.06 4.74 -17.39
N ALA A 399 -2.74 5.95 -17.81
CA ALA A 399 -1.44 6.34 -18.36
C ALA A 399 -0.93 7.60 -17.66
N LYS A 400 0.32 7.55 -17.20
CA LYS A 400 1.01 8.63 -16.48
C LYS A 400 2.35 8.94 -17.14
N LEU A 401 2.71 10.22 -17.14
CA LEU A 401 4.05 10.69 -17.48
C LEU A 401 4.61 11.47 -16.29
N ALA A 402 5.87 11.28 -15.95
CA ALA A 402 6.58 12.07 -14.96
C ALA A 402 7.88 12.63 -15.56
N VAL A 403 8.09 13.92 -15.46
CA VAL A 403 9.20 14.64 -16.09
C VAL A 403 9.94 15.47 -15.04
N LEU A 404 11.25 15.34 -14.99
CA LEU A 404 12.11 16.25 -14.22
C LEU A 404 12.23 17.57 -14.98
N VAL A 405 11.32 18.51 -14.69
CA VAL A 405 11.23 19.81 -15.35
C VAL A 405 12.40 20.71 -14.94
N GLY A 406 12.82 20.62 -13.68
CA GLY A 406 13.91 21.43 -13.12
C GLY A 406 14.58 20.77 -11.93
N PRO A 407 15.54 21.45 -11.28
CA PRO A 407 16.15 20.93 -10.06
C PRO A 407 15.10 20.71 -8.96
N GLY A 408 14.79 19.45 -8.67
CA GLY A 408 13.82 19.09 -7.65
C GLY A 408 12.34 19.29 -8.02
N LEU A 409 11.99 19.57 -9.28
CA LEU A 409 10.62 19.61 -9.77
C LEU A 409 10.36 18.39 -10.66
N LEU A 410 9.53 17.48 -10.18
CA LEU A 410 8.97 16.36 -10.92
C LEU A 410 7.49 16.65 -11.17
N ALA A 411 7.05 16.65 -12.42
CA ALA A 411 5.66 16.90 -12.76
C ALA A 411 5.24 16.12 -14.01
N GLY A 412 3.93 15.87 -14.16
CA GLY A 412 3.43 15.21 -15.35
C GLY A 412 1.93 15.00 -15.37
N PRO A 413 1.36 14.77 -16.58
CA PRO A 413 -0.05 14.47 -16.76
C PRO A 413 -0.37 13.01 -16.45
N GLU A 414 -1.63 12.82 -16.08
CA GLU A 414 -2.28 11.52 -15.97
C GLU A 414 -3.62 11.54 -16.71
N VAL A 415 -3.90 10.44 -17.40
CA VAL A 415 -5.22 10.14 -17.97
C VAL A 415 -5.67 8.80 -17.43
N THR A 416 -6.87 8.76 -16.86
CA THR A 416 -7.50 7.53 -16.36
C THR A 416 -8.92 7.43 -16.93
N VAL A 417 -9.27 6.24 -17.41
CA VAL A 417 -10.64 5.86 -17.74
C VAL A 417 -11.04 4.73 -16.81
N LEU A 418 -12.10 4.95 -16.04
CA LEU A 418 -12.66 3.97 -15.11
C LEU A 418 -14.11 3.69 -15.48
N ARG A 419 -14.49 2.41 -15.45
CA ARG A 419 -15.88 1.97 -15.51
C ARG A 419 -16.18 1.21 -14.22
N GLN A 420 -17.24 1.58 -13.54
CA GLN A 420 -17.63 0.98 -12.26
C GLN A 420 -19.06 0.50 -12.35
N GLY A 421 -19.29 -0.75 -12.01
CA GLY A 421 -20.62 -1.31 -11.82
C GLY A 421 -21.20 -0.94 -10.45
N ALA A 422 -22.38 -1.46 -10.15
CA ALA A 422 -23.08 -1.20 -8.89
C ALA A 422 -22.61 -2.11 -7.72
N GLY A 423 -21.62 -2.98 -7.95
CA GLY A 423 -21.02 -3.82 -6.92
C GLY A 423 -20.18 -3.01 -5.94
N ASP A 424 -20.11 -3.48 -4.68
CA ASP A 424 -19.30 -2.91 -3.61
C ASP A 424 -19.06 -3.98 -2.54
N PRO A 425 -17.83 -4.18 -2.04
CA PRO A 425 -17.53 -5.19 -1.01
C PRO A 425 -18.22 -4.94 0.33
N ARG A 426 -18.84 -3.77 0.52
CA ARG A 426 -19.64 -3.41 1.70
C ARG A 426 -21.08 -3.87 1.60
N LEU A 427 -21.53 -4.23 0.39
CA LEU A 427 -22.90 -4.73 0.16
C LEU A 427 -23.01 -6.20 0.54
N PRO A 428 -24.21 -6.66 0.96
CA PRO A 428 -24.46 -8.07 1.18
C PRO A 428 -24.14 -8.92 -0.06
N HIS A 429 -23.58 -10.10 0.16
CA HIS A 429 -23.35 -11.06 -0.92
C HIS A 429 -24.68 -11.49 -1.54
N PRO A 430 -24.77 -11.66 -2.88
CA PRO A 430 -25.99 -12.15 -3.51
C PRO A 430 -26.38 -13.54 -2.99
N LEU A 431 -27.67 -13.80 -2.94
CA LEU A 431 -28.18 -15.13 -2.60
C LEU A 431 -28.03 -16.09 -3.79
N VAL A 432 -27.94 -17.39 -3.52
CA VAL A 432 -27.78 -18.44 -4.54
C VAL A 432 -28.74 -18.30 -5.74
N PRO A 433 -30.04 -18.00 -5.57
CA PRO A 433 -30.95 -17.80 -6.71
C PRO A 433 -30.59 -16.59 -7.60
N GLN A 434 -29.79 -15.67 -7.12
CA GLN A 434 -29.38 -14.45 -7.84
C GLN A 434 -28.09 -14.65 -8.67
N TYR A 435 -27.36 -15.75 -8.45
CA TYR A 435 -26.08 -16.01 -9.13
C TYR A 435 -26.17 -15.98 -10.67
N PRO A 436 -27.17 -16.59 -11.30
CA PRO A 436 -27.31 -16.55 -12.77
C PRO A 436 -27.51 -15.15 -13.35
N ALA A 437 -28.08 -14.24 -12.54
CA ALA A 437 -28.29 -12.85 -12.93
C ALA A 437 -27.16 -11.91 -12.54
N THR A 438 -26.18 -12.39 -11.79
CA THR A 438 -25.03 -11.58 -11.32
C THR A 438 -23.92 -11.63 -12.38
N PRO A 439 -23.58 -10.52 -13.04
CA PRO A 439 -22.51 -10.50 -14.03
C PRO A 439 -21.15 -10.65 -13.35
N VAL A 440 -20.17 -11.17 -14.08
CA VAL A 440 -18.81 -11.32 -13.58
C VAL A 440 -18.16 -9.95 -13.34
N VAL A 441 -18.46 -8.95 -14.17
CA VAL A 441 -17.93 -7.58 -14.08
C VAL A 441 -18.99 -6.60 -14.58
N LEU A 442 -19.01 -5.41 -14.00
CA LEU A 442 -19.82 -4.24 -14.42
C LEU A 442 -21.32 -4.49 -14.28
N SER A 443 -21.74 -4.80 -13.08
CA SER A 443 -23.16 -5.00 -12.72
C SER A 443 -23.96 -3.69 -12.73
N GLY A 444 -25.25 -3.80 -12.96
CA GLY A 444 -26.20 -2.68 -12.86
C GLY A 444 -25.93 -1.54 -13.85
N ILE A 445 -26.17 -0.31 -13.42
CA ILE A 445 -25.92 0.90 -14.22
C ILE A 445 -24.47 1.29 -14.07
N VAL A 446 -23.68 1.11 -15.13
CA VAL A 446 -22.24 1.36 -15.14
C VAL A 446 -21.95 2.86 -15.11
N GLN A 447 -21.32 3.34 -14.05
CA GLN A 447 -20.72 4.66 -13.99
C GLN A 447 -19.42 4.68 -14.79
N ARG A 448 -19.21 5.72 -15.58
CA ARG A 448 -17.98 5.92 -16.38
C ARG A 448 -17.34 7.22 -15.97
N ILE A 449 -16.03 7.17 -15.66
CA ILE A 449 -15.26 8.34 -15.24
C ILE A 449 -14.05 8.47 -16.19
N VAL A 450 -13.87 9.66 -16.75
CA VAL A 450 -12.62 10.05 -17.39
C VAL A 450 -11.97 11.09 -16.50
N ARG A 451 -10.78 10.77 -15.95
CA ARG A 451 -9.94 11.70 -15.20
C ARG A 451 -8.83 12.22 -16.06
N LEU A 452 -8.70 13.54 -16.12
CA LEU A 452 -7.54 14.24 -16.67
C LEU A 452 -6.89 14.98 -15.51
N ALA A 453 -5.63 14.68 -15.19
CA ALA A 453 -4.96 15.23 -14.02
C ALA A 453 -3.52 15.65 -14.31
N LEU A 454 -3.00 16.52 -13.45
CA LEU A 454 -1.60 16.91 -13.35
C LEU A 454 -1.12 16.68 -11.92
N ASP A 455 0.02 16.03 -11.77
CA ASP A 455 0.73 15.87 -10.53
C ASP A 455 2.05 16.63 -10.58
N ALA A 456 2.42 17.26 -9.48
CA ALA A 456 3.70 17.92 -9.33
C ALA A 456 4.23 17.76 -7.91
N THR A 457 5.53 17.51 -7.79
CA THR A 457 6.24 17.57 -6.51
C THR A 457 7.54 18.36 -6.70
N TRP A 458 7.77 19.29 -5.79
CA TRP A 458 8.95 20.12 -5.77
C TRP A 458 9.60 20.10 -4.40
N GLN A 459 10.92 19.99 -4.37
CA GLN A 459 11.68 19.94 -3.14
C GLN A 459 12.92 20.86 -3.22
N ALA A 460 13.09 21.74 -2.23
CA ALA A 460 14.27 22.60 -2.08
C ALA A 460 14.60 22.82 -0.60
N GLY A 461 15.83 22.52 -0.18
CA GLY A 461 16.20 22.55 1.23
C GLY A 461 15.28 21.66 2.08
N GLY A 462 14.74 22.22 3.17
CA GLY A 462 13.75 21.55 4.01
C GLY A 462 12.31 21.64 3.49
N LEU A 463 12.03 22.41 2.43
CA LEU A 463 10.69 22.63 1.91
C LEU A 463 10.35 21.61 0.83
N ASN A 464 9.22 20.96 0.99
CA ASN A 464 8.58 20.11 -0.01
C ASN A 464 7.19 20.66 -0.35
N VAL A 465 6.88 20.80 -1.63
CA VAL A 465 5.57 21.20 -2.12
C VAL A 465 5.05 20.11 -3.04
N THR A 466 3.84 19.64 -2.78
CA THR A 466 3.09 18.73 -3.64
C THR A 466 1.84 19.42 -4.14
N ALA A 467 1.51 19.22 -5.39
CA ALA A 467 0.27 19.70 -5.97
C ALA A 467 -0.27 18.62 -6.89
N ASN A 468 -1.54 18.36 -6.79
CA ASN A 468 -2.29 17.57 -7.75
C ASN A 468 -3.58 18.30 -8.10
N GLY A 469 -4.06 18.12 -9.31
CA GLY A 469 -5.31 18.73 -9.73
C GLY A 469 -5.79 18.14 -11.03
N GLY A 470 -7.11 18.10 -11.20
CA GLY A 470 -7.68 17.51 -12.39
C GLY A 470 -9.19 17.73 -12.50
N VAL A 471 -9.74 17.11 -13.52
CA VAL A 471 -11.17 17.07 -13.79
C VAL A 471 -11.63 15.63 -13.93
N HIS A 472 -12.73 15.32 -13.26
CA HIS A 472 -13.48 14.08 -13.43
C HIS A 472 -14.71 14.38 -14.30
N LEU A 473 -14.77 13.72 -15.45
CA LEU A 473 -15.93 13.74 -16.34
C LEU A 473 -16.71 12.44 -16.09
N ILE A 474 -17.84 12.56 -15.41
CA ILE A 474 -18.60 11.41 -14.91
C ILE A 474 -19.90 11.27 -15.69
N HIS A 475 -20.14 10.09 -16.25
CA HIS A 475 -21.37 9.72 -16.89
C HIS A 475 -22.04 8.58 -16.09
N ASN A 476 -23.36 8.59 -16.00
CA ASN A 476 -24.18 7.78 -15.09
C ASN A 476 -23.75 7.97 -13.63
N ALA A 477 -23.55 9.21 -13.22
CA ALA A 477 -23.08 9.58 -11.89
C ALA A 477 -23.94 8.93 -10.78
N ALA A 478 -23.30 8.38 -9.76
CA ALA A 478 -23.94 7.62 -8.69
C ALA A 478 -24.86 6.49 -9.21
N HIS A 479 -24.47 5.82 -10.27
CA HIS A 479 -25.22 4.73 -10.93
C HIS A 479 -26.65 5.12 -11.35
N THR A 480 -26.84 6.40 -11.69
CA THR A 480 -28.14 6.91 -12.20
C THR A 480 -28.07 7.08 -13.70
N ALA A 481 -28.91 6.38 -14.45
CA ALA A 481 -28.92 6.41 -15.92
C ALA A 481 -29.06 7.83 -16.48
N GLY A 482 -28.13 8.24 -17.36
CA GLY A 482 -28.11 9.53 -18.01
C GLY A 482 -27.62 10.70 -17.13
N ALA A 483 -27.42 10.51 -15.83
CA ALA A 483 -26.88 11.55 -14.97
C ALA A 483 -25.41 11.83 -15.36
N SER A 484 -25.06 13.11 -15.55
CA SER A 484 -23.69 13.51 -15.87
C SER A 484 -23.22 14.57 -14.89
N LYS A 485 -21.94 14.50 -14.51
CA LYS A 485 -21.31 15.42 -13.58
C LYS A 485 -19.88 15.74 -14.02
N THR A 486 -19.47 16.97 -13.87
CA THR A 486 -18.07 17.39 -14.00
C THR A 486 -17.60 17.90 -12.65
N GLU A 487 -16.50 17.34 -12.16
CA GLU A 487 -15.89 17.72 -10.89
C GLU A 487 -14.46 18.21 -11.12
N TRP A 488 -14.15 19.40 -10.59
CA TRP A 488 -12.80 19.90 -10.49
C TRP A 488 -12.27 19.59 -9.11
N VAL A 489 -11.19 18.85 -9.04
CA VAL A 489 -10.60 18.35 -7.81
C VAL A 489 -9.12 18.63 -7.75
N GLY A 490 -8.59 18.81 -6.56
CA GLY A 490 -7.16 18.99 -6.38
C GLY A 490 -6.77 19.41 -4.98
N ALA A 491 -5.47 19.31 -4.73
CA ALA A 491 -4.83 19.75 -3.51
C ALA A 491 -3.45 20.34 -3.78
N ILE A 492 -3.06 21.26 -2.93
CA ILE A 492 -1.68 21.73 -2.81
C ILE A 492 -1.28 21.65 -1.33
N ALA A 493 -0.10 21.11 -1.07
CA ALA A 493 0.45 21.02 0.26
C ALA A 493 1.91 21.46 0.27
N ALA A 494 2.30 22.21 1.27
CA ALA A 494 3.67 22.61 1.55
C ALA A 494 4.06 22.07 2.92
N THR A 495 5.19 21.40 3.03
CA THR A 495 5.73 20.86 4.29
C THR A 495 7.17 21.28 4.44
N TYR A 496 7.48 21.94 5.55
CA TYR A 496 8.85 22.27 5.93
C TYR A 496 9.35 21.27 6.96
N ARG A 497 10.57 20.74 6.75
CA ARG A 497 11.19 19.72 7.61
C ARG A 497 12.53 20.20 8.12
N LEU A 498 12.75 19.98 9.42
CA LEU A 498 14.02 20.12 10.11
C LEU A 498 14.38 18.77 10.69
N HIS A 499 15.58 18.29 10.44
CA HIS A 499 16.05 17.05 11.02
C HIS A 499 17.39 17.23 11.72
N HIS A 500 17.60 16.46 12.76
CA HIS A 500 18.84 16.32 13.50
C HIS A 500 19.16 14.84 13.64
N GLU A 501 20.42 14.49 13.41
CA GLU A 501 20.91 13.11 13.56
C GLU A 501 22.22 13.15 14.37
N SER A 502 22.32 12.26 15.37
CA SER A 502 23.49 12.15 16.23
C SER A 502 23.72 10.72 16.69
N ALA A 503 24.94 10.44 17.15
CA ALA A 503 25.22 9.19 17.85
C ALA A 503 24.42 9.11 19.15
N LEU A 504 24.04 7.90 19.54
CA LEU A 504 23.54 7.65 20.89
C LEU A 504 24.71 7.69 21.86
N PRO A 505 24.53 8.26 23.06
CA PRO A 505 25.56 8.34 24.07
C PRO A 505 26.02 6.97 24.55
#